data_24798ed379abee16c84565e1e8605703
#
_entry.id   24798ed379abee16c84565e1e8605703
#
_cell.length_a   1.000
_cell.length_b   1.000
_cell.length_c   1.000
_cell.angle_alpha   90.00
_cell.angle_beta   90.00
_cell.angle_gamma   90.00
#
_symmetry.space_group_name_H-M   'P 1'
#
loop_
_entity.id
_entity.type
_entity.pdbx_description
1 polymer ?
#
loop_
_entity_poly.entity_id
_entity_poly.type
_entity_poly.pdbx_seq_one_letter_code
_entity_poly.pdbx_strand_id
1 'polypeptide(L)'
;MHHFDGVALVMPMITGQEATQLILRWFHFLAGITWVGLLYFFNLINVPFMKQVEAATKPKIFQSLTLPALNWFRWSALATVFIGFWYWGQFLVGPDAKREGTSGLTTILFFLFLWIAVFFILFLVIKKITPSGYVLGVITAILVYAAGWIFVNHTPVGADDNHVLCIGVGGGMGILMLFNVWGIIWPNNKKIIRGTLAGTPPDNSATLARQAFLASRTNFFLSVPMLFYMAASSHFSSTVIFGK
;
A
#
# COMPACT_ATOMS: atom_id res chain seq x y z
N MET A 1 -42.32 20.32 40.52
CA MET A 1 -41.00 20.94 40.32
C MET A 1 -40.02 19.79 39.99
N HIS A 2 -39.82 19.50 38.71
CA HIS A 2 -38.85 18.48 38.29
C HIS A 2 -37.48 19.15 38.17
N HIS A 3 -36.57 18.79 39.08
CA HIS A 3 -35.15 19.11 38.91
C HIS A 3 -34.64 18.35 37.68
N PHE A 4 -34.31 19.11 36.64
CA PHE A 4 -33.42 18.63 35.59
C PHE A 4 -32.01 18.65 36.19
N ASP A 5 -31.57 17.49 36.69
CA ASP A 5 -30.17 17.29 36.99
C ASP A 5 -29.42 17.41 35.68
N GLY A 6 -28.64 18.48 35.51
CA GLY A 6 -27.86 18.77 34.34
C GLY A 6 -26.91 17.59 34.09
N VAL A 7 -27.17 16.88 33.01
CA VAL A 7 -26.18 15.94 32.44
C VAL A 7 -24.96 16.78 32.09
N ALA A 8 -23.99 16.83 33.00
CA ALA A 8 -22.69 17.37 32.68
C ALA A 8 -22.14 16.55 31.49
N LEU A 9 -22.07 17.18 30.34
CA LEU A 9 -21.34 16.65 29.19
C LEU A 9 -19.88 16.51 29.64
N VAL A 10 -19.54 15.34 30.16
CA VAL A 10 -18.15 14.97 30.42
C VAL A 10 -17.49 14.83 29.06
N MET A 11 -16.88 15.89 28.57
CA MET A 11 -16.00 15.82 27.42
C MET A 11 -14.90 14.85 27.77
N PRO A 12 -14.74 13.72 27.02
CA PRO A 12 -13.62 12.82 27.27
C PRO A 12 -12.33 13.63 27.09
N MET A 13 -11.51 13.66 28.13
CA MET A 13 -10.19 14.31 28.10
C MET A 13 -9.27 13.42 27.27
N ILE A 14 -9.28 13.62 25.94
CA ILE A 14 -8.38 12.92 25.01
C ILE A 14 -6.98 13.48 25.25
N THR A 15 -6.04 12.61 25.59
CA THR A 15 -4.62 12.99 25.70
C THR A 15 -4.07 13.41 24.35
N GLY A 16 -3.01 14.22 24.33
CA GLY A 16 -2.36 14.61 23.08
C GLY A 16 -1.87 13.42 22.24
N GLN A 17 -1.48 12.33 22.90
CA GLN A 17 -1.08 11.08 22.23
C GLN A 17 -2.26 10.39 21.55
N GLU A 18 -3.40 10.25 22.23
CA GLU A 18 -4.61 9.64 21.68
C GLU A 18 -5.18 10.48 20.52
N ALA A 19 -5.16 11.80 20.64
CA ALA A 19 -5.55 12.71 19.56
C ALA A 19 -4.66 12.52 18.33
N THR A 20 -3.34 12.40 18.51
CA THR A 20 -2.40 12.16 17.43
C THR A 20 -2.67 10.81 16.75
N GLN A 21 -2.87 9.76 17.52
CA GLN A 21 -3.21 8.42 16.98
C GLN A 21 -4.51 8.46 16.17
N LEU A 22 -5.54 9.12 16.68
CA LEU A 22 -6.84 9.25 16.00
C LEU A 22 -6.68 9.99 14.67
N ILE A 23 -5.98 11.13 14.67
CA ILE A 23 -5.76 11.94 13.47
C ILE A 23 -4.96 11.16 12.42
N LEU A 24 -3.87 10.49 12.81
CA LEU A 24 -3.06 9.68 11.89
C LEU A 24 -3.87 8.54 11.28
N ARG A 25 -4.66 7.81 12.08
CA ARG A 25 -5.56 6.77 11.58
C ARG A 25 -6.57 7.34 10.59
N TRP A 26 -7.20 8.45 10.90
CA TRP A 26 -8.20 9.07 10.04
C TRP A 26 -7.62 9.47 8.68
N PHE A 27 -6.49 10.18 8.68
CA PHE A 27 -5.82 10.54 7.42
C PHE A 27 -5.30 9.33 6.65
N HIS A 28 -4.84 8.27 7.35
CA HIS A 28 -4.46 7.01 6.72
C HIS A 28 -5.65 6.37 5.97
N PHE A 29 -6.83 6.32 6.59
CA PHE A 29 -8.04 5.82 5.92
C PHE A 29 -8.45 6.68 4.73
N LEU A 30 -8.49 8.00 4.85
CA LEU A 30 -8.87 8.88 3.75
C LEU A 30 -7.94 8.73 2.55
N ALA A 31 -6.64 8.73 2.78
CA ALA A 31 -5.64 8.50 1.74
C ALA A 31 -5.75 7.07 1.17
N GLY A 32 -5.96 6.07 2.03
CA GLY A 32 -6.11 4.67 1.65
C GLY A 32 -7.33 4.40 0.78
N ILE A 33 -8.48 4.98 1.13
CA ILE A 33 -9.70 4.89 0.32
C ILE A 33 -9.46 5.47 -1.08
N THR A 34 -8.82 6.63 -1.17
CA THR A 34 -8.48 7.25 -2.45
C THR A 34 -7.53 6.38 -3.25
N TRP A 35 -6.47 5.87 -2.63
CA TRP A 35 -5.47 5.03 -3.29
C TRP A 35 -6.06 3.71 -3.78
N VAL A 36 -6.70 2.95 -2.91
CA VAL A 36 -7.28 1.62 -3.23
C VAL A 36 -8.46 1.77 -4.20
N GLY A 37 -9.29 2.79 -4.02
CA GLY A 37 -10.39 3.09 -4.95
C GLY A 37 -9.91 3.38 -6.37
N LEU A 38 -8.87 4.20 -6.52
CA LEU A 38 -8.25 4.45 -7.82
C LEU A 38 -7.54 3.21 -8.39
N LEU A 39 -6.92 2.37 -7.55
CA LEU A 39 -6.35 1.08 -7.98
C LEU A 39 -7.41 0.19 -8.61
N TYR A 40 -8.58 0.09 -7.98
CA TYR A 40 -9.69 -0.72 -8.47
C TYR A 40 -10.32 -0.10 -9.72
N PHE A 41 -10.50 1.21 -9.75
CA PHE A 41 -10.93 1.94 -10.95
C PHE A 41 -10.01 1.64 -12.14
N PHE A 42 -8.70 1.76 -11.99
CA PHE A 42 -7.76 1.50 -13.07
C PHE A 42 -7.82 0.05 -13.56
N ASN A 43 -7.92 -0.93 -12.66
CA ASN A 43 -7.87 -2.34 -13.01
C ASN A 43 -9.21 -2.91 -13.51
N LEU A 44 -10.32 -2.48 -12.96
CA LEU A 44 -11.63 -3.06 -13.24
C LEU A 44 -12.43 -2.27 -14.28
N ILE A 45 -12.24 -0.95 -14.35
CA ILE A 45 -13.05 -0.08 -15.21
C ILE A 45 -12.19 0.53 -16.32
N ASN A 46 -11.12 1.23 -15.99
CA ASN A 46 -10.33 1.98 -16.97
C ASN A 46 -9.67 1.08 -18.03
N VAL A 47 -9.13 -0.08 -17.64
CA VAL A 47 -8.48 -1.00 -18.59
C VAL A 47 -9.45 -1.54 -19.64
N PRO A 48 -10.64 -2.09 -19.31
CA PRO A 48 -11.62 -2.52 -20.32
C PRO A 48 -12.20 -1.35 -21.11
N PHE A 49 -12.47 -0.20 -20.48
CA PHE A 49 -12.95 1.01 -21.14
C PHE A 49 -11.99 1.48 -22.25
N MET A 50 -10.69 1.62 -21.93
CA MET A 50 -9.68 2.10 -22.89
C MET A 50 -9.47 1.17 -24.08
N LYS A 51 -9.87 -0.10 -24.00
CA LYS A 51 -9.86 -1.03 -25.15
C LYS A 51 -10.96 -0.73 -26.16
N GLN A 52 -12.08 -0.14 -25.71
CA GLN A 52 -13.26 0.17 -26.54
C GLN A 52 -13.19 1.60 -27.11
N VAL A 53 -12.33 2.45 -26.56
CA VAL A 53 -12.18 3.86 -26.98
C VAL A 53 -11.44 3.94 -28.31
N GLU A 54 -11.98 4.71 -29.26
CA GLU A 54 -11.36 5.02 -30.53
C GLU A 54 -10.00 5.71 -30.34
N ALA A 55 -9.05 5.40 -31.22
CA ALA A 55 -7.68 5.90 -31.12
C ALA A 55 -7.61 7.43 -31.09
N ALA A 56 -8.44 8.11 -31.89
CA ALA A 56 -8.51 9.58 -31.95
C ALA A 56 -8.97 10.24 -30.65
N THR A 57 -9.76 9.55 -29.83
CA THR A 57 -10.32 10.05 -28.55
C THR A 57 -9.35 9.84 -27.37
N LYS A 58 -8.44 8.88 -27.45
CA LYS A 58 -7.51 8.53 -26.37
C LYS A 58 -6.70 9.70 -25.82
N PRO A 59 -6.11 10.59 -26.64
CA PRO A 59 -5.36 11.73 -26.13
C PRO A 59 -6.17 12.64 -25.21
N LYS A 60 -7.44 12.91 -25.56
CA LYS A 60 -8.34 13.71 -24.73
C LYS A 60 -8.61 13.06 -23.38
N ILE A 61 -8.85 11.75 -23.35
CA ILE A 61 -9.06 10.99 -22.12
C ILE A 61 -7.79 10.95 -21.27
N PHE A 62 -6.62 10.79 -21.90
CA PHE A 62 -5.34 10.84 -21.19
C PHE A 62 -5.12 12.16 -20.48
N GLN A 63 -5.45 13.28 -21.13
CA GLN A 63 -5.28 14.60 -20.57
C GLN A 63 -6.31 14.91 -19.47
N SER A 64 -7.59 14.62 -19.71
CA SER A 64 -8.69 15.07 -18.83
C SER A 64 -9.02 14.11 -17.69
N LEU A 65 -8.71 12.82 -17.81
CA LEU A 65 -9.05 11.81 -16.83
C LEU A 65 -7.83 11.03 -16.32
N THR A 66 -7.08 10.39 -17.23
CA THR A 66 -6.07 9.39 -16.81
C THR A 66 -4.90 10.04 -16.07
N LEU A 67 -4.36 11.16 -16.56
CA LEU A 67 -3.21 11.83 -15.95
C LEU A 67 -3.56 12.44 -14.57
N PRO A 68 -4.68 13.17 -14.41
CA PRO A 68 -5.13 13.62 -13.10
C PRO A 68 -5.38 12.47 -12.11
N ALA A 69 -6.05 11.41 -12.54
CA ALA A 69 -6.32 10.24 -11.69
C ALA A 69 -5.02 9.54 -11.27
N LEU A 70 -4.05 9.36 -12.17
CA LEU A 70 -2.71 8.82 -11.84
C LEU A 70 -1.94 9.72 -10.87
N ASN A 71 -2.13 11.04 -10.96
CA ASN A 71 -1.51 11.96 -10.02
C ASN A 71 -2.07 11.81 -8.61
N TRP A 72 -3.37 11.75 -8.45
CA TRP A 72 -4.01 11.43 -7.16
C TRP A 72 -3.61 10.05 -6.65
N PHE A 73 -3.59 9.05 -7.54
CA PHE A 73 -3.19 7.68 -7.21
C PHE A 73 -1.80 7.59 -6.57
N ARG A 74 -0.79 8.25 -7.12
CA ARG A 74 0.58 8.21 -6.58
C ARG A 74 0.71 8.96 -5.26
N TRP A 75 0.06 10.12 -5.12
CA TRP A 75 0.18 10.92 -3.91
C TRP A 75 -0.63 10.33 -2.75
N SER A 76 -1.81 9.79 -3.01
CA SER A 76 -2.59 9.07 -2.00
C SER A 76 -1.87 7.79 -1.56
N ALA A 77 -1.20 7.06 -2.46
CA ALA A 77 -0.35 5.93 -2.10
C ALA A 77 0.79 6.34 -1.15
N LEU A 78 1.49 7.44 -1.47
CA LEU A 78 2.56 7.96 -0.63
C LEU A 78 2.04 8.38 0.75
N ALA A 79 0.96 9.15 0.79
CA ALA A 79 0.35 9.60 2.04
C ALA A 79 -0.11 8.42 2.90
N THR A 80 -0.79 7.44 2.31
CA THR A 80 -1.25 6.24 3.03
C THR A 80 -0.09 5.51 3.68
N VAL A 81 0.94 5.17 2.89
CA VAL A 81 2.08 4.38 3.40
C VAL A 81 2.89 5.18 4.41
N PHE A 82 3.15 6.46 4.16
CA PHE A 82 3.93 7.30 5.07
C PHE A 82 3.24 7.46 6.43
N ILE A 83 1.95 7.77 6.44
CA ILE A 83 1.17 7.95 7.68
C ILE A 83 1.04 6.61 8.42
N GLY A 84 0.76 5.51 7.70
CA GLY A 84 0.66 4.18 8.28
C GLY A 84 1.98 3.69 8.87
N PHE A 85 3.09 3.93 8.17
CA PHE A 85 4.43 3.57 8.64
C PHE A 85 4.84 4.38 9.89
N TRP A 86 4.55 5.68 9.91
CA TRP A 86 4.76 6.51 11.09
C TRP A 86 3.95 6.00 12.28
N TYR A 87 2.65 5.75 12.07
CA TYR A 87 1.78 5.19 13.11
C TYR A 87 2.33 3.87 13.67
N TRP A 88 2.64 2.93 12.79
CA TRP A 88 3.15 1.61 13.16
C TRP A 88 4.48 1.70 13.91
N GLY A 89 5.43 2.46 13.41
CA GLY A 89 6.74 2.61 14.05
C GLY A 89 6.68 3.28 15.42
N GLN A 90 5.94 4.38 15.53
CA GLN A 90 5.88 5.20 16.73
C GLN A 90 4.99 4.61 17.83
N PHE A 91 3.83 4.08 17.47
CA PHE A 91 2.79 3.72 18.45
C PHE A 91 2.63 2.22 18.67
N LEU A 92 3.21 1.39 17.82
CA LEU A 92 3.16 -0.06 17.96
C LEU A 92 4.55 -0.65 18.17
N VAL A 93 5.47 -0.50 17.20
CA VAL A 93 6.83 -1.08 17.30
C VAL A 93 7.62 -0.48 18.47
N GLY A 94 7.58 0.82 18.66
CA GLY A 94 8.36 1.49 19.72
C GLY A 94 8.00 1.03 21.13
N PRO A 95 6.72 1.09 21.53
CA PRO A 95 6.26 0.58 22.83
C PRO A 95 6.52 -0.91 23.02
N ASP A 96 6.27 -1.72 21.98
CA ASP A 96 6.44 -3.17 22.04
C ASP A 96 7.93 -3.56 22.19
N ALA A 97 8.80 -2.94 21.40
CA ALA A 97 10.26 -3.14 21.52
C ALA A 97 10.77 -2.78 22.90
N LYS A 98 10.23 -1.72 23.52
CA LYS A 98 10.59 -1.33 24.89
C LYS A 98 10.14 -2.40 25.90
N ARG A 99 8.95 -2.98 25.73
CA ARG A 99 8.42 -4.06 26.56
C ARG A 99 9.28 -5.32 26.46
N GLU A 100 9.69 -5.68 25.24
CA GLU A 100 10.53 -6.84 24.95
C GLU A 100 12.03 -6.61 25.23
N GLY A 101 12.43 -5.44 25.69
CA GLY A 101 13.84 -5.11 25.95
C GLY A 101 14.73 -5.05 24.69
N THR A 102 14.11 -4.78 23.53
CA THR A 102 14.77 -4.75 22.21
C THR A 102 14.77 -3.35 21.60
N SER A 103 15.36 -3.21 20.40
CA SER A 103 15.41 -1.93 19.68
C SER A 103 14.33 -1.87 18.60
N GLY A 104 13.40 -0.92 18.71
CA GLY A 104 12.43 -0.63 17.68
C GLY A 104 13.07 -0.22 16.34
N LEU A 105 14.22 0.46 16.38
CA LEU A 105 14.97 0.82 15.17
C LEU A 105 15.45 -0.42 14.42
N THR A 106 15.95 -1.43 15.13
CA THR A 106 16.38 -2.70 14.51
C THR A 106 15.23 -3.37 13.78
N THR A 107 14.05 -3.42 14.41
CA THR A 107 12.83 -3.96 13.79
C THR A 107 12.45 -3.18 12.52
N ILE A 108 12.46 -1.84 12.57
CA ILE A 108 12.15 -0.98 11.44
C ILE A 108 13.15 -1.19 10.29
N LEU A 109 14.44 -1.24 10.58
CA LEU A 109 15.48 -1.46 9.56
C LEU A 109 15.38 -2.84 8.94
N PHE A 110 15.15 -3.88 9.75
CA PHE A 110 14.91 -5.24 9.27
C PHE A 110 13.68 -5.32 8.35
N PHE A 111 12.58 -4.71 8.77
CA PHE A 111 11.35 -4.61 7.98
C PHE A 111 11.60 -3.91 6.63
N LEU A 112 12.22 -2.74 6.63
CA LEU A 112 12.51 -2.01 5.41
C LEU A 112 13.44 -2.80 4.48
N PHE A 113 14.52 -3.37 5.01
CA PHE A 113 15.45 -4.18 4.23
C PHE A 113 14.73 -5.34 3.54
N LEU A 114 13.90 -6.07 4.26
CA LEU A 114 13.18 -7.23 3.75
C LEU A 114 12.24 -6.86 2.59
N TRP A 115 11.38 -5.86 2.81
CA TRP A 115 10.39 -5.48 1.79
C TRP A 115 10.97 -4.72 0.60
N ILE A 116 12.04 -3.96 0.80
CA ILE A 116 12.81 -3.35 -0.29
C ILE A 116 13.49 -4.42 -1.13
N ALA A 117 14.07 -5.47 -0.52
CA ALA A 117 14.65 -6.59 -1.26
C ALA A 117 13.59 -7.31 -2.14
N VAL A 118 12.41 -7.58 -1.59
CA VAL A 118 11.29 -8.14 -2.36
C VAL A 118 10.92 -7.23 -3.54
N PHE A 119 10.82 -5.92 -3.29
CA PHE A 119 10.54 -4.96 -4.37
C PHE A 119 11.59 -5.03 -5.48
N PHE A 120 12.87 -5.01 -5.15
CA PHE A 120 13.94 -5.06 -6.16
C PHE A 120 13.90 -6.34 -6.99
N ILE A 121 13.61 -7.49 -6.38
CA ILE A 121 13.46 -8.74 -7.11
C ILE A 121 12.29 -8.63 -8.10
N LEU A 122 11.10 -8.21 -7.66
CA LEU A 122 9.94 -8.04 -8.52
C LEU A 122 10.14 -6.97 -9.59
N PHE A 123 10.81 -5.87 -9.25
CA PHE A 123 11.17 -4.83 -10.21
C PHE A 123 12.02 -5.37 -11.34
N LEU A 124 13.05 -6.16 -11.03
CA LEU A 124 13.91 -6.80 -12.04
C LEU A 124 13.14 -7.81 -12.87
N VAL A 125 12.27 -8.62 -12.27
CA VAL A 125 11.41 -9.58 -12.96
C VAL A 125 10.49 -8.85 -13.95
N ILE A 126 9.81 -7.78 -13.53
CA ILE A 126 8.92 -7.01 -14.40
C ILE A 126 9.70 -6.29 -15.51
N LYS A 127 10.84 -5.67 -15.19
CA LYS A 127 11.59 -4.83 -16.13
C LYS A 127 12.40 -5.63 -17.15
N LYS A 128 13.03 -6.74 -16.72
CA LYS A 128 13.94 -7.51 -17.59
C LYS A 128 13.26 -8.71 -18.24
N ILE A 129 12.40 -9.41 -17.51
CA ILE A 129 11.78 -10.66 -17.97
C ILE A 129 10.42 -10.38 -18.62
N THR A 130 9.67 -9.42 -18.06
CA THR A 130 8.30 -9.05 -18.48
C THR A 130 7.41 -10.30 -18.65
N PRO A 131 7.23 -11.12 -17.60
CA PRO A 131 6.63 -12.44 -17.67
C PRO A 131 5.13 -12.38 -18.00
N SER A 132 4.51 -13.55 -18.17
CA SER A 132 3.05 -13.64 -18.15
C SER A 132 2.50 -13.22 -16.80
N GLY A 133 1.26 -12.69 -16.77
CA GLY A 133 0.63 -12.26 -15.50
C GLY A 133 0.48 -13.40 -14.49
N TYR A 134 0.27 -14.63 -14.97
CA TYR A 134 0.18 -15.82 -14.12
C TYR A 134 1.53 -16.15 -13.45
N VAL A 135 2.60 -16.20 -14.22
CA VAL A 135 3.96 -16.46 -13.69
C VAL A 135 4.36 -15.38 -12.69
N LEU A 136 4.09 -14.10 -13.00
CA LEU A 136 4.36 -13.01 -12.06
C LEU A 136 3.54 -13.15 -10.78
N GLY A 137 2.28 -13.56 -10.88
CA GLY A 137 1.42 -13.81 -9.72
C GLY A 137 1.99 -14.87 -8.78
N VAL A 138 2.43 -16.00 -9.34
CA VAL A 138 3.06 -17.08 -8.56
C VAL A 138 4.35 -16.61 -7.90
N ILE A 139 5.23 -15.94 -8.65
CA ILE A 139 6.49 -15.39 -8.10
C ILE A 139 6.19 -14.41 -6.96
N THR A 140 5.22 -13.50 -7.16
CA THR A 140 4.82 -12.53 -6.15
C THR A 140 4.30 -13.22 -4.90
N ALA A 141 3.43 -14.22 -5.05
CA ALA A 141 2.85 -14.95 -3.92
C ALA A 141 3.95 -15.65 -3.08
N ILE A 142 4.89 -16.32 -3.74
CA ILE A 142 6.02 -16.98 -3.07
C ILE A 142 6.89 -15.96 -2.32
N LEU A 143 7.27 -14.86 -2.97
CA LEU A 143 8.13 -13.85 -2.36
C LEU A 143 7.46 -13.15 -1.17
N VAL A 144 6.19 -12.80 -1.30
CA VAL A 144 5.42 -12.14 -0.23
C VAL A 144 5.17 -13.09 0.94
N TYR A 145 4.85 -14.37 0.65
CA TYR A 145 4.72 -15.37 1.69
C TYR A 145 6.04 -15.57 2.45
N ALA A 146 7.16 -15.75 1.72
CA ALA A 146 8.47 -15.92 2.33
C ALA A 146 8.87 -14.69 3.17
N ALA A 147 8.64 -13.47 2.67
CA ALA A 147 8.93 -12.25 3.40
C ALA A 147 8.06 -12.12 4.67
N GLY A 148 6.77 -12.42 4.56
CA GLY A 148 5.86 -12.43 5.71
C GLY A 148 6.31 -13.45 6.76
N TRP A 149 6.65 -14.66 6.33
CA TRP A 149 7.15 -15.71 7.22
C TRP A 149 8.46 -15.31 7.89
N ILE A 150 9.43 -14.78 7.14
CA ILE A 150 10.71 -14.28 7.68
C ILE A 150 10.44 -13.16 8.69
N PHE A 151 9.59 -12.19 8.35
CA PHE A 151 9.26 -11.10 9.26
C PHE A 151 8.67 -11.61 10.57
N VAL A 152 7.63 -12.43 10.50
CA VAL A 152 6.92 -12.94 11.70
C VAL A 152 7.84 -13.77 12.59
N ASN A 153 8.73 -14.60 12.03
CA ASN A 153 9.56 -15.52 12.81
C ASN A 153 10.88 -14.94 13.30
N HIS A 154 11.37 -13.83 12.71
CA HIS A 154 12.68 -13.28 13.04
C HIS A 154 12.61 -11.87 13.62
N THR A 155 11.42 -11.24 13.68
CA THR A 155 11.28 -9.97 14.38
C THR A 155 11.29 -10.19 15.89
N PRO A 156 12.03 -9.36 16.66
CA PRO A 156 12.10 -9.48 18.12
C PRO A 156 10.88 -8.86 18.83
N VAL A 157 9.91 -8.34 18.09
CA VAL A 157 8.69 -7.72 18.61
C VAL A 157 7.45 -8.47 18.16
N GLY A 158 6.31 -8.22 18.80
CA GLY A 158 5.02 -8.78 18.39
C GLY A 158 4.71 -10.16 18.95
N ALA A 159 5.41 -10.61 20.00
CA ALA A 159 5.11 -11.89 20.65
C ALA A 159 3.68 -11.90 21.23
N ASP A 160 3.28 -10.80 21.89
CA ASP A 160 1.98 -10.65 22.53
C ASP A 160 1.04 -9.70 21.79
N ASP A 161 1.49 -9.07 20.70
CA ASP A 161 0.74 -8.02 20.01
C ASP A 161 0.55 -8.31 18.51
N ASN A 162 -0.65 -8.81 18.19
CA ASN A 162 -1.06 -9.05 16.81
C ASN A 162 -0.99 -7.80 15.92
N HIS A 163 -1.16 -6.59 16.48
CA HIS A 163 -1.11 -5.35 15.71
C HIS A 163 0.25 -5.16 15.04
N VAL A 164 1.35 -5.41 15.78
CA VAL A 164 2.71 -5.24 15.25
C VAL A 164 2.95 -6.17 14.06
N LEU A 165 2.60 -7.46 14.20
CA LEU A 165 2.85 -8.47 13.18
C LEU A 165 1.92 -8.32 11.97
N CYS A 166 0.61 -8.17 12.19
CA CYS A 166 -0.36 -8.01 11.11
C CYS A 166 -0.09 -6.75 10.29
N ILE A 167 0.11 -5.60 10.95
CA ILE A 167 0.44 -4.37 10.23
C ILE A 167 1.82 -4.45 9.60
N GLY A 168 2.78 -5.16 10.20
CA GLY A 168 4.08 -5.42 9.58
C GLY A 168 3.97 -6.20 8.27
N VAL A 169 3.20 -7.28 8.23
CA VAL A 169 2.98 -8.05 7.00
C VAL A 169 2.15 -7.25 5.98
N GLY A 170 0.99 -6.71 6.41
CA GLY A 170 0.11 -5.92 5.53
C GLY A 170 0.77 -4.62 5.05
N GLY A 171 1.43 -3.90 5.96
CA GLY A 171 2.17 -2.66 5.64
C GLY A 171 3.35 -2.90 4.72
N GLY A 172 4.03 -4.05 4.85
CA GLY A 172 5.08 -4.45 3.92
C GLY A 172 4.57 -4.65 2.50
N MET A 173 3.40 -5.30 2.32
CA MET A 173 2.73 -5.34 1.03
C MET A 173 2.38 -3.93 0.54
N GLY A 174 1.93 -3.03 1.43
CA GLY A 174 1.66 -1.64 1.11
C GLY A 174 2.91 -0.89 0.61
N ILE A 175 4.07 -1.09 1.24
CA ILE A 175 5.36 -0.53 0.77
C ILE A 175 5.72 -1.07 -0.62
N LEU A 176 5.60 -2.37 -0.83
CA LEU A 176 5.83 -2.99 -2.14
C LEU A 176 4.92 -2.37 -3.21
N MET A 177 3.64 -2.20 -2.89
CA MET A 177 2.67 -1.56 -3.78
C MET A 177 3.02 -0.09 -4.05
N LEU A 178 3.46 0.67 -3.05
CA LEU A 178 3.92 2.06 -3.21
C LEU A 178 5.10 2.14 -4.17
N PHE A 179 6.10 1.30 -3.99
CA PHE A 179 7.27 1.29 -4.86
C PHE A 179 6.94 0.88 -6.29
N ASN A 180 5.98 -0.02 -6.51
CA ASN A 180 5.43 -0.30 -7.84
C ASN A 180 4.79 0.95 -8.47
N VAL A 181 4.06 1.75 -7.67
CA VAL A 181 3.45 3.00 -8.17
C VAL A 181 4.52 3.98 -8.61
N TRP A 182 5.50 4.26 -7.77
CA TRP A 182 6.52 5.29 -8.04
C TRP A 182 7.64 4.82 -8.97
N GLY A 183 8.01 3.54 -8.92
CA GLY A 183 9.11 2.97 -9.72
C GLY A 183 8.71 2.48 -11.11
N ILE A 184 7.45 2.08 -11.30
CA ILE A 184 7.01 1.46 -12.55
C ILE A 184 5.76 2.12 -13.12
N ILE A 185 4.66 2.16 -12.36
CA ILE A 185 3.35 2.55 -12.89
C ILE A 185 3.35 4.01 -13.33
N TRP A 186 3.72 4.91 -12.41
CA TRP A 186 3.75 6.34 -12.69
C TRP A 186 4.75 6.72 -13.78
N PRO A 187 6.05 6.38 -13.72
CA PRO A 187 7.01 6.82 -14.71
C PRO A 187 6.69 6.29 -16.11
N ASN A 188 6.26 5.04 -16.24
CA ASN A 188 5.94 4.46 -17.54
C ASN A 188 4.69 5.12 -18.15
N ASN A 189 3.59 5.25 -17.38
CA ASN A 189 2.38 5.90 -17.88
C ASN A 189 2.62 7.37 -18.20
N LYS A 190 3.33 8.12 -17.34
CA LYS A 190 3.69 9.52 -17.60
C LYS A 190 4.45 9.68 -18.91
N LYS A 191 5.43 8.80 -19.19
CA LYS A 191 6.21 8.83 -20.41
C LYS A 191 5.35 8.58 -21.64
N ILE A 192 4.49 7.54 -21.60
CA ILE A 192 3.57 7.21 -22.70
C ILE A 192 2.60 8.36 -22.94
N ILE A 193 1.91 8.83 -21.92
CA ILE A 193 0.86 9.86 -22.04
C ILE A 193 1.45 11.15 -22.59
N ARG A 194 2.55 11.64 -22.02
CA ARG A 194 3.18 12.88 -22.46
C ARG A 194 3.68 12.79 -23.90
N GLY A 195 4.31 11.67 -24.27
CA GLY A 195 4.73 11.44 -25.65
C GLY A 195 3.56 11.40 -26.63
N THR A 196 2.46 10.73 -26.25
CA THR A 196 1.23 10.69 -27.08
C THR A 196 0.62 12.10 -27.25
N LEU A 197 0.55 12.90 -26.19
CA LEU A 197 0.03 14.27 -26.24
C LEU A 197 0.93 15.21 -27.06
N ALA A 198 2.23 14.97 -27.08
CA ALA A 198 3.20 15.73 -27.90
C ALA A 198 3.30 15.24 -29.35
N GLY A 199 2.55 14.20 -29.75
CA GLY A 199 2.65 13.59 -31.08
C GLY A 199 3.91 12.76 -31.32
N THR A 200 4.71 12.51 -30.27
CA THR A 200 5.98 11.77 -30.32
C THR A 200 5.98 10.63 -29.28
N PRO A 201 5.09 9.62 -29.42
CA PRO A 201 5.05 8.50 -28.49
C PRO A 201 6.38 7.75 -28.47
N PRO A 202 6.83 7.24 -27.31
CA PRO A 202 8.07 6.47 -27.24
C PRO A 202 7.99 5.18 -28.08
N ASP A 203 9.09 4.82 -28.75
CA ASP A 203 9.16 3.59 -29.57
C ASP A 203 8.86 2.32 -28.76
N ASN A 204 9.23 2.31 -27.47
CA ASN A 204 8.99 1.21 -26.56
C ASN A 204 7.69 1.32 -25.76
N SER A 205 6.69 2.11 -26.23
CA SER A 205 5.41 2.33 -25.55
C SER A 205 4.69 1.04 -25.17
N ALA A 206 4.70 0.03 -26.03
CA ALA A 206 4.08 -1.26 -25.76
C ALA A 206 4.71 -1.98 -24.56
N THR A 207 6.05 -1.96 -24.47
CA THR A 207 6.79 -2.55 -23.34
C THR A 207 6.51 -1.78 -22.04
N LEU A 208 6.55 -0.44 -22.09
CA LEU A 208 6.25 0.41 -20.93
C LEU A 208 4.82 0.18 -20.43
N ALA A 209 3.84 0.11 -21.34
CA ALA A 209 2.45 -0.17 -21.02
C ALA A 209 2.28 -1.55 -20.38
N ARG A 210 2.94 -2.58 -20.93
CA ARG A 210 2.92 -3.93 -20.38
C ARG A 210 3.50 -3.98 -18.97
N GLN A 211 4.63 -3.35 -18.73
CA GLN A 211 5.25 -3.28 -17.40
C GLN A 211 4.36 -2.56 -16.39
N ALA A 212 3.80 -1.41 -16.77
CA ALA A 212 2.87 -0.66 -15.92
C ALA A 212 1.60 -1.48 -15.59
N PHE A 213 1.06 -2.19 -16.59
CA PHE A 213 -0.09 -3.08 -16.39
C PHE A 213 0.23 -4.22 -15.42
N LEU A 214 1.37 -4.90 -15.59
CA LEU A 214 1.79 -5.99 -14.71
C LEU A 214 1.97 -5.50 -13.27
N ALA A 215 2.67 -4.39 -13.05
CA ALA A 215 2.84 -3.82 -11.73
C ALA A 215 1.50 -3.38 -11.09
N SER A 216 0.60 -2.78 -11.87
CA SER A 216 -0.74 -2.41 -11.41
C SER A 216 -1.60 -3.62 -11.06
N ARG A 217 -1.54 -4.67 -11.87
CA ARG A 217 -2.26 -5.93 -11.60
C ARG A 217 -1.70 -6.65 -10.36
N THR A 218 -0.38 -6.62 -10.16
CA THR A 218 0.25 -7.11 -8.93
C THR A 218 -0.27 -6.36 -7.71
N ASN A 219 -0.32 -5.02 -7.76
CA ASN A 219 -0.87 -4.21 -6.68
C ASN A 219 -2.34 -4.54 -6.41
N PHE A 220 -3.14 -4.74 -7.47
CA PHE A 220 -4.55 -5.10 -7.33
C PHE A 220 -4.73 -6.40 -6.52
N PHE A 221 -3.98 -7.45 -6.86
CA PHE A 221 -4.05 -8.72 -6.12
C PHE A 221 -3.46 -8.60 -4.71
N LEU A 222 -2.38 -7.87 -4.51
CA LEU A 222 -1.78 -7.65 -3.20
C LEU A 222 -2.67 -6.83 -2.26
N SER A 223 -3.54 -5.97 -2.80
CA SER A 223 -4.45 -5.17 -1.97
C SER A 223 -5.42 -6.05 -1.17
N VAL A 224 -5.76 -7.24 -1.65
CA VAL A 224 -6.69 -8.15 -0.95
C VAL A 224 -6.08 -8.67 0.35
N PRO A 225 -4.93 -9.38 0.37
CA PRO A 225 -4.31 -9.81 1.62
C PRO A 225 -3.81 -8.63 2.46
N MET A 226 -3.37 -7.54 1.85
CA MET A 226 -2.98 -6.32 2.59
C MET A 226 -4.15 -5.82 3.44
N LEU A 227 -5.33 -5.63 2.86
CA LEU A 227 -6.53 -5.17 3.58
C LEU A 227 -6.98 -6.19 4.63
N PHE A 228 -6.85 -7.50 4.35
CA PHE A 228 -7.12 -8.54 5.34
C PHE A 228 -6.25 -8.36 6.59
N TYR A 229 -4.92 -8.23 6.44
CA TYR A 229 -4.03 -8.04 7.58
C TYR A 229 -4.27 -6.71 8.31
N MET A 230 -4.62 -5.63 7.60
CA MET A 230 -4.99 -4.35 8.22
C MET A 230 -6.25 -4.51 9.08
N ALA A 231 -7.28 -5.20 8.60
CA ALA A 231 -8.51 -5.48 9.35
C ALA A 231 -8.25 -6.46 10.51
N ALA A 232 -7.52 -7.54 10.27
CA ALA A 232 -7.24 -8.58 11.25
C ALA A 232 -6.43 -8.05 12.44
N SER A 233 -5.61 -7.03 12.24
CA SER A 233 -4.74 -6.46 13.28
C SER A 233 -5.50 -6.08 14.56
N SER A 234 -6.71 -5.56 14.44
CA SER A 234 -7.50 -5.03 15.56
C SER A 234 -8.61 -5.97 16.05
N HIS A 235 -8.86 -7.08 15.35
CA HIS A 235 -10.01 -7.94 15.61
C HIS A 235 -9.66 -9.36 16.07
N PHE A 236 -8.41 -9.78 15.91
CA PHE A 236 -7.97 -11.13 16.25
C PHE A 236 -6.73 -11.10 17.13
N SER A 237 -6.60 -12.06 18.02
CA SER A 237 -5.38 -12.25 18.82
C SER A 237 -4.23 -12.77 17.94
N SER A 238 -2.99 -12.61 18.40
CA SER A 238 -1.80 -13.11 17.71
C SER A 238 -1.84 -14.63 17.52
N THR A 239 -2.35 -15.37 18.49
CA THR A 239 -2.51 -16.82 18.44
C THR A 239 -3.41 -17.29 17.30
N VAL A 240 -4.44 -16.51 16.94
CA VAL A 240 -5.37 -16.86 15.86
C VAL A 240 -4.75 -16.72 14.48
N ILE A 241 -3.92 -15.69 14.27
CA ILE A 241 -3.35 -15.38 12.93
C ILE A 241 -2.00 -16.06 12.74
N PHE A 242 -1.10 -16.01 13.72
CA PHE A 242 0.29 -16.46 13.56
C PHE A 242 0.68 -17.63 14.47
N GLY A 243 -0.19 -18.06 15.38
CA GLY A 243 0.07 -19.17 16.31
C GLY A 243 1.12 -18.84 17.39
N LYS A 244 1.28 -17.56 17.72
CA LYS A 244 2.20 -17.05 18.75
C LYS A 244 1.44 -16.48 19.92
#